data_9093817767f31c40d50d975b8bda60a1
#
_entry.id   9093817767f31c40d50d975b8bda60a1
#
_cell.length_a   1.000
_cell.length_b   1.000
_cell.length_c   1.000
_cell.angle_alpha   90.00
_cell.angle_beta   90.00
_cell.angle_gamma   90.00
#
_symmetry.space_group_name_H-M   'P 1'
#
loop_
_entity.id
_entity.type
_entity.pdbx_description
1 polymer ?
#
loop_
_entity_poly.entity_id
_entity_poly.type
_entity_poly.pdbx_seq_one_letter_code
_entity_poly.pdbx_strand_id
1 'polypeptide(L)'
;EGVQRFLKITSFLEKADKFHGAVSHFIDGTTGKTVAFFGPKDNGGDLVETSFLFQGLLTARQYFDQENDKEKQIRRSIDSLWKNVEWSWYKQFKDSPYLYWHWSPDQAWVINHKLIGWNETMITYMLAIMGPKYGISPEMYYSGWASQEEYAQEYRADWGRVEDGKMYTNGNTYYGENLKVGVSNGGPLFFIHYSYLGLDPHKFTDKYTNYFENNQKMAKINQRYCIENQGGYVGYGEDCWGLTASDFAWNYQAQEPMPHRDNGTMAPTGALASFPYTPDASMKALRNYYRNHGSFLWGEYGFRDAFNLTVNLSLIHISEP
;
A
#
# COMPACT_ATOMS: atom_id res chain seq x y z
N GLU A 1 -19.66 -2.98 21.16
CA GLU A 1 -18.22 -2.73 21.34
C GLU A 1 -17.66 -1.90 20.18
N GLY A 2 -17.85 -2.28 18.92
CA GLY A 2 -17.32 -1.57 17.74
C GLY A 2 -17.68 -0.10 17.68
N VAL A 3 -18.96 0.25 17.90
CA VAL A 3 -19.42 1.65 17.95
C VAL A 3 -18.63 2.50 18.97
N GLN A 4 -18.38 1.96 20.17
CA GLN A 4 -17.63 2.70 21.21
C GLN A 4 -16.16 2.89 20.81
N ARG A 5 -15.57 1.88 20.20
CA ARG A 5 -14.19 1.95 19.70
C ARG A 5 -14.07 3.01 18.61
N PHE A 6 -14.98 3.02 17.64
CA PHE A 6 -14.98 4.03 16.57
C PHE A 6 -15.26 5.45 17.05
N LEU A 7 -16.15 5.64 18.03
CA LEU A 7 -16.33 6.94 18.68
C LEU A 7 -15.02 7.44 19.32
N LYS A 8 -14.29 6.56 20.00
CA LYS A 8 -12.98 6.89 20.57
C LYS A 8 -11.95 7.25 19.49
N ILE A 9 -11.86 6.45 18.42
CA ILE A 9 -10.93 6.66 17.30
C ILE A 9 -11.22 8.00 16.61
N THR A 10 -12.47 8.26 16.22
CA THR A 10 -12.83 9.49 15.53
C THR A 10 -12.60 10.73 16.39
N SER A 11 -12.95 10.66 17.69
CA SER A 11 -12.68 11.74 18.64
C SER A 11 -11.19 11.99 18.87
N PHE A 12 -10.37 10.95 18.83
CA PHE A 12 -8.90 11.06 18.89
C PHE A 12 -8.37 11.74 17.61
N LEU A 13 -8.79 11.27 16.44
CA LEU A 13 -8.36 11.82 15.15
C LEU A 13 -8.76 13.29 14.97
N GLU A 14 -9.91 13.72 15.51
CA GLU A 14 -10.30 15.15 15.48
C GLU A 14 -9.28 16.04 16.20
N LYS A 15 -8.60 15.53 17.22
CA LYS A 15 -7.65 16.26 18.07
C LYS A 15 -6.18 16.06 17.67
N ALA A 16 -5.87 14.99 16.98
CA ALA A 16 -4.52 14.67 16.55
C ALA A 16 -3.93 15.76 15.63
N ASP A 17 -2.62 15.85 15.57
CA ASP A 17 -1.91 16.75 14.66
C ASP A 17 -2.31 16.49 13.21
N LYS A 18 -2.57 17.57 12.48
CA LYS A 18 -2.90 17.54 11.06
C LYS A 18 -2.20 18.68 10.33
N PHE A 19 -1.79 18.42 9.12
CA PHE A 19 -1.04 19.34 8.28
C PHE A 19 -1.78 19.47 6.95
N HIS A 20 -2.48 20.61 6.77
CA HIS A 20 -3.41 20.77 5.64
C HIS A 20 -4.44 19.62 5.57
N GLY A 21 -4.88 19.16 6.74
CA GLY A 21 -5.84 18.07 6.89
C GLY A 21 -5.27 16.66 6.77
N ALA A 22 -4.05 16.49 6.31
CA ALA A 22 -3.37 15.21 6.31
C ALA A 22 -2.78 14.90 7.70
N VAL A 23 -2.79 13.63 8.08
CA VAL A 23 -2.13 13.13 9.28
C VAL A 23 -0.66 12.84 9.01
N SER A 24 0.15 12.71 10.04
CA SER A 24 1.54 12.26 9.91
C SER A 24 1.63 10.74 9.71
N HIS A 25 2.78 10.28 9.24
CA HIS A 25 3.08 8.86 9.04
C HIS A 25 2.81 8.06 10.33
N PHE A 26 3.34 8.50 11.45
CA PHE A 26 3.06 7.95 12.76
C PHE A 26 2.52 9.01 13.72
N ILE A 27 1.53 8.62 14.52
CA ILE A 27 0.91 9.45 15.55
C ILE A 27 1.04 8.73 16.89
N ASP A 28 1.52 9.45 17.91
CA ASP A 28 1.49 8.96 19.28
C ASP A 28 0.04 8.73 19.74
N GLY A 29 -0.30 7.50 20.05
CA GLY A 29 -1.68 7.09 20.39
C GLY A 29 -2.22 7.67 21.70
N THR A 30 -1.38 8.25 22.54
CA THR A 30 -1.78 8.89 23.80
C THR A 30 -2.01 10.38 23.62
N THR A 31 -1.08 11.05 22.92
CA THR A 31 -1.05 12.51 22.83
C THR A 31 -1.64 13.06 21.54
N GLY A 32 -1.75 12.27 20.50
CA GLY A 32 -2.14 12.69 19.15
C GLY A 32 -1.06 13.48 18.41
N LYS A 33 0.18 13.48 18.93
CA LYS A 33 1.29 14.19 18.33
C LYS A 33 2.00 13.38 17.28
N THR A 34 2.57 14.08 16.31
CA THR A 34 3.42 13.49 15.27
C THR A 34 4.63 12.81 15.88
N VAL A 35 4.93 11.58 15.43
CA VAL A 35 6.18 10.87 15.70
C VAL A 35 7.01 10.84 14.42
N ALA A 36 8.15 11.54 14.43
CA ALA A 36 9.07 11.58 13.30
C ALA A 36 9.91 10.29 13.24
N PHE A 37 9.25 9.16 12.92
CA PHE A 37 9.84 7.83 13.01
C PHE A 37 11.00 7.63 12.03
N PHE A 38 10.86 8.08 10.79
CA PHE A 38 11.90 7.99 9.75
C PHE A 38 12.88 9.17 9.79
N GLY A 39 12.91 9.89 10.89
CA GLY A 39 13.86 10.98 11.14
C GLY A 39 13.25 12.38 11.01
N PRO A 40 14.07 13.43 11.21
CA PRO A 40 13.57 14.81 11.39
C PRO A 40 12.78 15.40 10.20
N LYS A 41 12.90 14.82 9.02
CA LYS A 41 12.16 15.25 7.83
C LYS A 41 10.72 14.72 7.80
N ASP A 42 10.46 13.62 8.52
CA ASP A 42 9.17 12.96 8.62
C ASP A 42 8.37 13.50 9.81
N ASN A 43 8.20 14.81 9.87
CA ASN A 43 7.57 15.51 11.00
C ASN A 43 6.28 16.24 10.63
N GLY A 44 5.68 15.90 9.51
CA GLY A 44 4.55 16.63 8.96
C GLY A 44 3.44 15.73 8.39
N GLY A 45 2.71 16.26 7.41
CA GLY A 45 1.62 15.54 6.77
C GLY A 45 2.10 14.55 5.74
N ASP A 46 1.65 13.30 5.88
CA ASP A 46 1.83 12.22 4.92
C ASP A 46 0.51 11.96 4.18
N LEU A 47 0.50 12.27 2.89
CA LEU A 47 -0.71 12.18 2.08
C LEU A 47 -1.11 10.74 1.79
N VAL A 48 -0.13 9.84 1.71
CA VAL A 48 -0.36 8.42 1.41
C VAL A 48 -0.96 7.70 2.60
N GLU A 49 -0.36 7.85 3.78
CA GLU A 49 -0.91 7.29 5.02
C GLU A 49 -2.29 7.89 5.35
N THR A 50 -2.46 9.18 5.06
CA THR A 50 -3.79 9.82 5.13
C THR A 50 -4.78 9.13 4.20
N SER A 51 -4.36 8.72 3.01
CA SER A 51 -5.23 8.01 2.07
C SER A 51 -5.64 6.63 2.58
N PHE A 52 -4.73 5.88 3.16
CA PHE A 52 -5.04 4.58 3.78
C PHE A 52 -5.95 4.74 5.00
N LEU A 53 -5.73 5.76 5.82
CA LEU A 53 -6.63 6.10 6.91
C LEU A 53 -8.06 6.39 6.40
N PHE A 54 -8.20 7.23 5.36
CA PHE A 54 -9.52 7.57 4.81
C PHE A 54 -10.19 6.43 4.07
N GLN A 55 -9.44 5.54 3.44
CA GLN A 55 -9.97 4.30 2.89
C GLN A 55 -10.69 3.49 3.97
N GLY A 56 -10.08 3.34 5.15
CA GLY A 56 -10.70 2.68 6.30
C GLY A 56 -11.85 3.48 6.92
N LEU A 57 -11.69 4.79 7.10
CA LEU A 57 -12.73 5.64 7.70
C LEU A 57 -13.99 5.73 6.83
N LEU A 58 -13.85 5.87 5.51
CA LEU A 58 -14.99 5.91 4.59
C LEU A 58 -15.71 4.55 4.53
N THR A 59 -14.99 3.45 4.62
CA THR A 59 -15.57 2.11 4.77
C THR A 59 -16.36 2.01 6.07
N ALA A 60 -15.79 2.43 7.19
CA ALA A 60 -16.47 2.46 8.48
C ALA A 60 -17.70 3.38 8.47
N ARG A 61 -17.63 4.51 7.78
CA ARG A 61 -18.76 5.41 7.59
C ARG A 61 -19.95 4.74 6.91
N GLN A 62 -19.71 3.87 5.95
CA GLN A 62 -20.77 3.08 5.29
C GLN A 62 -21.30 1.95 6.18
N TYR A 63 -20.41 1.36 6.98
CA TYR A 63 -20.78 0.27 7.89
C TYR A 63 -21.68 0.74 9.05
N PHE A 64 -21.38 1.89 9.64
CA PHE A 64 -22.17 2.49 10.72
C PHE A 64 -23.31 3.32 10.14
N ASP A 65 -24.36 2.68 9.65
CA ASP A 65 -25.46 3.30 8.88
C ASP A 65 -26.76 3.53 9.68
N GLN A 66 -26.79 3.07 10.95
CA GLN A 66 -28.00 3.17 11.76
C GLN A 66 -28.33 4.62 12.16
N GLU A 67 -29.61 4.92 12.28
CA GLU A 67 -30.12 6.27 12.58
C GLU A 67 -30.07 6.65 14.07
N ASN A 68 -29.26 5.96 14.89
CA ASN A 68 -29.01 6.32 16.28
C ASN A 68 -27.90 7.40 16.40
N ASP A 69 -27.93 8.12 17.53
CA ASP A 69 -27.03 9.27 17.75
C ASP A 69 -25.56 8.95 17.70
N LYS A 70 -25.14 7.76 18.16
CA LYS A 70 -23.74 7.34 18.20
C LYS A 70 -23.19 7.11 16.80
N GLU A 71 -23.92 6.40 15.96
CA GLU A 71 -23.47 6.13 14.58
C GLU A 71 -23.56 7.39 13.72
N LYS A 72 -24.58 8.24 13.92
CA LYS A 72 -24.63 9.58 13.34
C LYS A 72 -23.43 10.44 13.73
N GLN A 73 -22.98 10.33 14.97
CA GLN A 73 -21.77 11.04 15.42
C GLN A 73 -20.53 10.53 14.70
N ILE A 74 -20.35 9.19 14.59
CA ILE A 74 -19.22 8.60 13.84
C ILE A 74 -19.22 9.14 12.40
N ARG A 75 -20.35 9.06 11.69
CA ARG A 75 -20.45 9.56 10.31
C ARG A 75 -20.10 11.04 10.19
N ARG A 76 -20.63 11.90 11.09
CA ARG A 76 -20.35 13.35 11.10
C ARG A 76 -18.87 13.64 11.34
N SER A 77 -18.24 12.96 12.28
CA SER A 77 -16.79 13.10 12.54
C SER A 77 -15.96 12.70 11.31
N ILE A 78 -16.27 11.58 10.68
CA ILE A 78 -15.58 11.13 9.46
C ILE A 78 -15.79 12.13 8.31
N ASP A 79 -17.03 12.58 8.09
CA ASP A 79 -17.34 13.56 7.04
C ASP A 79 -16.61 14.90 7.27
N SER A 80 -16.49 15.34 8.53
CA SER A 80 -15.75 16.55 8.89
C SER A 80 -14.25 16.40 8.62
N LEU A 81 -13.64 15.29 9.04
CA LEU A 81 -12.24 15.00 8.79
C LEU A 81 -11.97 14.93 7.28
N TRP A 82 -12.76 14.15 6.55
CA TRP A 82 -12.66 14.00 5.09
C TRP A 82 -12.74 15.32 4.34
N LYS A 83 -13.68 16.17 4.69
CA LYS A 83 -13.91 17.47 4.05
C LYS A 83 -12.74 18.45 4.22
N ASN A 84 -11.95 18.27 5.27
CA ASN A 84 -10.85 19.17 5.61
C ASN A 84 -9.48 18.72 5.10
N VAL A 85 -9.38 17.59 4.40
CA VAL A 85 -8.12 17.23 3.73
C VAL A 85 -7.92 18.13 2.51
N GLU A 86 -6.85 18.89 2.52
CA GLU A 86 -6.49 19.82 1.44
C GLU A 86 -5.64 19.10 0.37
N TRP A 87 -6.24 18.15 -0.34
CA TRP A 87 -5.57 17.35 -1.37
C TRP A 87 -4.81 18.18 -2.38
N SER A 88 -5.41 19.28 -2.84
CA SER A 88 -4.79 20.19 -3.81
C SER A 88 -3.58 20.96 -3.25
N TRP A 89 -3.41 21.06 -1.92
CA TRP A 89 -2.20 21.59 -1.30
C TRP A 89 -0.97 20.77 -1.67
N TYR A 90 -1.14 19.45 -1.67
CA TYR A 90 -0.07 18.49 -1.93
C TYR A 90 0.39 18.42 -3.40
N LYS A 91 -0.05 19.37 -4.21
CA LYS A 91 0.52 19.66 -5.53
C LYS A 91 1.84 20.42 -5.46
N GLN A 92 2.20 20.99 -4.31
CA GLN A 92 3.34 21.89 -4.11
C GLN A 92 3.22 23.23 -4.85
N PHE A 93 2.83 23.20 -6.13
CA PHE A 93 2.59 24.39 -6.95
C PHE A 93 1.35 24.19 -7.84
N LYS A 94 0.75 25.32 -8.27
CA LYS A 94 -0.56 25.35 -8.93
C LYS A 94 -0.68 24.39 -10.12
N ASP A 95 0.33 24.36 -10.96
CA ASP A 95 0.31 23.63 -12.23
C ASP A 95 1.10 22.30 -12.16
N SER A 96 1.36 21.78 -10.96
CA SER A 96 1.99 20.49 -10.80
C SER A 96 1.16 19.39 -11.46
N PRO A 97 1.76 18.53 -12.30
CA PRO A 97 1.06 17.43 -12.92
C PRO A 97 0.83 16.25 -11.98
N TYR A 98 1.46 16.25 -10.82
CA TYR A 98 1.39 15.16 -9.82
C TYR A 98 1.24 15.69 -8.40
N LEU A 99 0.89 14.79 -7.47
CA LEU A 99 0.88 15.02 -6.03
C LEU A 99 2.25 14.67 -5.43
N TYR A 100 2.50 15.22 -4.23
CA TYR A 100 3.66 14.90 -3.41
C TYR A 100 3.24 14.12 -2.17
N TRP A 101 4.14 13.27 -1.68
CA TRP A 101 3.91 12.37 -0.58
C TRP A 101 3.79 13.12 0.75
N HIS A 102 4.72 14.01 1.02
CA HIS A 102 4.93 14.58 2.34
C HIS A 102 5.14 16.10 2.31
N TRP A 103 4.63 16.77 3.32
CA TRP A 103 4.90 18.18 3.60
C TRP A 103 5.25 18.38 5.08
N SER A 104 6.37 19.06 5.38
CA SER A 104 6.87 19.38 6.73
C SER A 104 6.52 20.82 7.10
N PRO A 105 5.99 21.10 8.32
CA PRO A 105 5.74 22.46 8.77
C PRO A 105 6.99 23.30 8.91
N ASP A 106 8.15 22.67 9.17
CA ASP A 106 9.43 23.35 9.41
C ASP A 106 10.33 23.39 8.17
N GLN A 107 10.21 22.38 7.30
CA GLN A 107 11.13 22.13 6.20
C GLN A 107 10.41 22.05 4.84
N ALA A 108 9.11 22.38 4.81
CA ALA A 108 8.28 22.38 3.61
C ALA A 108 8.37 21.04 2.83
N TRP A 109 8.79 21.10 1.59
CA TRP A 109 8.83 19.95 0.66
C TRP A 109 10.18 19.22 0.69
N VAL A 110 10.86 19.16 1.81
CA VAL A 110 12.24 18.63 1.93
C VAL A 110 12.39 17.18 1.49
N ILE A 111 11.35 16.34 1.66
CA ILE A 111 11.37 14.95 1.19
C ILE A 111 11.22 14.91 -0.35
N ASN A 112 10.42 15.80 -0.92
CA ASN A 112 10.26 16.01 -2.37
C ASN A 112 9.92 14.71 -3.15
N HIS A 113 9.21 13.77 -2.50
CA HIS A 113 8.82 12.51 -3.12
C HIS A 113 7.54 12.69 -3.94
N LYS A 114 7.62 12.47 -5.24
CA LYS A 114 6.50 12.56 -6.18
C LYS A 114 5.64 11.30 -6.10
N LEU A 115 4.32 11.45 -6.20
CA LEU A 115 3.42 10.32 -6.31
C LEU A 115 3.20 9.96 -7.78
N ILE A 116 3.98 9.01 -8.27
CA ILE A 116 3.93 8.52 -9.66
C ILE A 116 3.84 6.99 -9.60
N GLY A 117 2.84 6.39 -10.24
CA GLY A 117 2.71 4.93 -10.31
C GLY A 117 3.73 4.29 -11.26
N TRP A 118 3.99 3.06 -11.08
CA TRP A 118 3.25 1.99 -10.45
C TRP A 118 3.77 1.71 -9.02
N ASN A 119 2.89 1.79 -8.02
CA ASN A 119 3.13 1.45 -6.64
C ASN A 119 1.78 1.36 -5.87
N GLU A 120 1.79 1.37 -4.55
CA GLU A 120 0.62 1.26 -3.68
C GLU A 120 -0.28 2.52 -3.65
N THR A 121 0.16 3.65 -4.20
CA THR A 121 -0.45 4.97 -3.91
C THR A 121 -1.59 5.39 -4.85
N MET A 122 -2.12 4.49 -5.70
CA MET A 122 -3.22 4.83 -6.61
C MET A 122 -4.45 5.38 -5.87
N ILE A 123 -4.76 4.82 -4.71
CA ILE A 123 -5.88 5.25 -3.87
C ILE A 123 -5.79 6.74 -3.49
N THR A 124 -4.58 7.28 -3.36
CA THR A 124 -4.36 8.70 -3.06
C THR A 124 -4.94 9.59 -4.15
N TYR A 125 -4.71 9.25 -5.41
CA TYR A 125 -5.33 9.98 -6.53
C TYR A 125 -6.83 9.81 -6.57
N MET A 126 -7.34 8.60 -6.33
CA MET A 126 -8.78 8.37 -6.31
C MET A 126 -9.47 9.21 -5.24
N LEU A 127 -8.93 9.21 -4.02
CA LEU A 127 -9.48 10.00 -2.93
C LEU A 127 -9.31 11.50 -3.17
N ALA A 128 -8.17 11.93 -3.70
CA ALA A 128 -7.95 13.33 -4.03
C ALA A 128 -8.92 13.86 -5.10
N ILE A 129 -9.22 13.06 -6.13
CA ILE A 129 -10.23 13.40 -7.15
C ILE A 129 -11.65 13.48 -6.53
N MET A 130 -11.96 12.59 -5.59
CA MET A 130 -13.24 12.57 -4.89
C MET A 130 -13.31 13.57 -3.73
N GLY A 131 -12.24 14.29 -3.43
CA GLY A 131 -12.15 15.25 -2.33
C GLY A 131 -13.25 16.32 -2.40
N PRO A 132 -14.13 16.45 -1.38
CA PRO A 132 -15.37 17.24 -1.53
C PRO A 132 -15.17 18.76 -1.55
N LYS A 133 -14.04 19.25 -1.05
CA LYS A 133 -13.78 20.70 -0.98
C LYS A 133 -12.45 21.10 -1.65
N TYR A 134 -11.41 20.34 -1.44
CA TYR A 134 -10.07 20.65 -1.90
C TYR A 134 -9.53 19.54 -2.83
N GLY A 135 -10.39 19.00 -3.65
CA GLY A 135 -10.05 17.96 -4.62
C GLY A 135 -9.12 18.43 -5.72
N ILE A 136 -8.68 17.47 -6.50
CA ILE A 136 -7.87 17.69 -7.71
C ILE A 136 -8.65 17.33 -8.97
N SER A 137 -8.16 17.78 -10.13
CA SER A 137 -8.76 17.42 -11.41
C SER A 137 -8.60 15.91 -11.71
N PRO A 138 -9.62 15.24 -12.28
CA PRO A 138 -9.52 13.86 -12.74
C PRO A 138 -8.38 13.61 -13.75
N GLU A 139 -8.01 14.59 -14.54
CA GLU A 139 -6.90 14.52 -15.49
C GLU A 139 -5.56 14.23 -14.80
N MET A 140 -5.43 14.59 -13.51
CA MET A 140 -4.23 14.30 -12.72
C MET A 140 -3.99 12.81 -12.49
N TYR A 141 -4.99 11.96 -12.68
CA TYR A 141 -4.75 10.52 -12.72
C TYR A 141 -3.78 10.15 -13.86
N TYR A 142 -3.95 10.76 -15.03
CA TYR A 142 -3.12 10.48 -16.20
C TYR A 142 -1.84 11.33 -16.26
N SER A 143 -1.85 12.54 -15.74
CA SER A 143 -0.65 13.36 -15.68
C SER A 143 0.25 13.04 -14.49
N GLY A 144 -0.29 12.52 -13.38
CA GLY A 144 0.46 12.15 -12.19
C GLY A 144 0.68 10.64 -12.10
N TRP A 145 -0.34 9.92 -11.62
CA TRP A 145 -0.26 8.50 -11.34
C TRP A 145 0.15 7.66 -12.55
N ALA A 146 -0.64 7.70 -13.61
CA ALA A 146 -0.47 6.88 -14.82
C ALA A 146 0.29 7.60 -15.94
N SER A 147 1.09 8.61 -15.60
CA SER A 147 1.83 9.42 -16.58
C SER A 147 2.86 8.58 -17.35
N GLN A 148 2.95 8.85 -18.65
CA GLN A 148 3.94 8.28 -19.56
C GLN A 148 4.96 9.34 -20.02
N GLU A 149 4.88 10.55 -19.46
CA GLU A 149 5.78 11.65 -19.77
C GLU A 149 7.20 11.39 -19.24
N GLU A 150 8.18 12.11 -19.78
CA GLU A 150 9.60 11.93 -19.48
C GLU A 150 9.92 11.99 -17.98
N TYR A 151 9.37 12.98 -17.28
CA TYR A 151 9.56 13.08 -15.80
C TYR A 151 9.06 11.86 -15.02
N ALA A 152 8.02 11.19 -15.54
CA ALA A 152 7.49 9.99 -14.90
C ALA A 152 8.33 8.75 -15.24
N GLN A 153 8.88 8.70 -16.43
CA GLN A 153 9.83 7.65 -16.82
C GLN A 153 11.13 7.75 -16.04
N GLU A 154 11.66 8.97 -15.87
CA GLU A 154 12.85 9.24 -15.03
C GLU A 154 12.61 8.82 -13.59
N TYR A 155 11.46 9.22 -13.01
CA TYR A 155 11.09 8.83 -11.67
C TYR A 155 11.05 7.31 -11.48
N ARG A 156 10.46 6.56 -12.42
CA ARG A 156 10.40 5.10 -12.34
C ARG A 156 11.78 4.46 -12.49
N ALA A 157 12.61 5.00 -13.37
CA ALA A 157 13.98 4.51 -13.56
C ALA A 157 14.84 4.70 -12.31
N ASP A 158 14.70 5.83 -11.64
CA ASP A 158 15.45 6.18 -10.44
C ASP A 158 14.90 5.46 -9.19
N TRP A 159 13.62 5.68 -8.87
CA TRP A 159 12.97 5.10 -7.70
C TRP A 159 12.80 3.57 -7.81
N GLY A 160 12.28 3.10 -8.93
CA GLY A 160 12.04 1.67 -9.20
C GLY A 160 13.32 0.90 -9.50
N ARG A 161 14.44 1.59 -9.80
CA ARG A 161 15.70 0.98 -10.27
C ARG A 161 15.47 -0.03 -11.39
N VAL A 162 14.53 0.30 -12.29
CA VAL A 162 14.11 -0.60 -13.36
C VAL A 162 14.96 -0.37 -14.59
N GLU A 163 15.50 -1.43 -15.16
CA GLU A 163 16.21 -1.41 -16.44
C GLU A 163 15.22 -1.38 -17.61
N ASP A 164 14.10 -2.07 -17.44
CA ASP A 164 12.95 -2.10 -18.35
C ASP A 164 11.68 -1.59 -17.63
N GLY A 165 10.64 -1.24 -18.40
CA GLY A 165 9.36 -0.83 -17.82
C GLY A 165 9.33 0.56 -17.21
N LYS A 166 10.07 1.52 -17.78
CA LYS A 166 10.01 2.93 -17.38
C LYS A 166 8.66 3.60 -17.66
N MET A 167 7.92 3.06 -18.62
CA MET A 167 6.57 3.50 -18.93
C MET A 167 5.58 2.99 -17.88
N TYR A 168 4.42 3.63 -17.75
CA TYR A 168 3.31 3.08 -16.95
C TYR A 168 2.79 1.78 -17.58
N THR A 169 2.69 1.74 -18.90
CA THR A 169 2.42 0.51 -19.65
C THR A 169 3.67 -0.36 -19.72
N ASN A 170 3.51 -1.67 -19.57
CA ASN A 170 4.61 -2.62 -19.59
C ASN A 170 4.66 -3.38 -20.93
N GLY A 171 3.76 -4.34 -21.15
CA GLY A 171 3.69 -5.12 -22.38
C GLY A 171 4.62 -6.36 -22.42
N ASN A 172 5.55 -6.49 -21.49
CA ASN A 172 6.46 -7.63 -21.41
C ASN A 172 5.75 -8.89 -20.85
N THR A 173 6.37 -10.03 -21.07
CA THR A 173 5.91 -11.32 -20.55
C THR A 173 6.89 -11.84 -19.53
N TYR A 174 6.41 -12.09 -18.31
CA TYR A 174 7.17 -12.63 -17.20
C TYR A 174 6.55 -13.95 -16.76
N TYR A 175 7.31 -15.01 -16.71
CA TYR A 175 6.84 -16.34 -16.29
C TYR A 175 5.55 -16.80 -17.01
N GLY A 176 5.44 -16.45 -18.32
CA GLY A 176 4.27 -16.76 -19.14
C GLY A 176 3.07 -15.84 -19.00
N GLU A 177 3.11 -14.82 -18.12
CA GLU A 177 2.07 -13.81 -17.98
C GLU A 177 2.46 -12.49 -18.69
N ASN A 178 1.62 -12.01 -19.60
CA ASN A 178 1.83 -10.71 -20.25
C ASN A 178 1.25 -9.59 -19.37
N LEU A 179 2.13 -8.75 -18.82
CA LEU A 179 1.78 -7.65 -17.94
C LEU A 179 1.43 -6.40 -18.77
N LYS A 180 0.27 -5.78 -18.50
CA LYS A 180 -0.17 -4.58 -19.23
C LYS A 180 0.35 -3.30 -18.61
N VAL A 181 0.27 -3.17 -17.30
CA VAL A 181 0.79 -2.03 -16.52
C VAL A 181 1.62 -2.54 -15.36
N GLY A 182 2.58 -1.73 -14.93
CA GLY A 182 3.47 -2.04 -13.82
C GLY A 182 4.93 -1.88 -14.18
N VAL A 183 5.77 -1.71 -13.18
CA VAL A 183 7.23 -1.61 -13.35
C VAL A 183 7.85 -3.01 -13.34
N SER A 184 8.84 -3.25 -14.17
CA SER A 184 9.50 -4.56 -14.29
C SER A 184 8.49 -5.72 -14.31
N ASN A 185 8.61 -6.71 -13.46
CA ASN A 185 7.69 -7.84 -13.32
C ASN A 185 6.53 -7.59 -12.33
N GLY A 186 6.24 -6.35 -12.01
CA GLY A 186 5.08 -5.91 -11.24
C GLY A 186 5.38 -5.35 -9.86
N GLY A 187 6.58 -5.56 -9.35
CA GLY A 187 6.98 -5.12 -8.01
C GLY A 187 6.50 -6.02 -6.88
N PRO A 188 6.62 -5.58 -5.63
CA PRO A 188 6.16 -6.31 -4.46
C PRO A 188 4.63 -6.38 -4.42
N LEU A 189 4.08 -7.43 -3.82
CA LEU A 189 2.63 -7.69 -3.86
C LEU A 189 1.77 -6.63 -3.15
N PHE A 190 2.28 -5.88 -2.19
CA PHE A 190 1.49 -4.84 -1.56
C PHE A 190 1.04 -3.74 -2.56
N PHE A 191 1.71 -3.58 -3.69
CA PHE A 191 1.28 -2.69 -4.77
C PHE A 191 -0.11 -3.03 -5.33
N ILE A 192 -0.50 -4.31 -5.30
CA ILE A 192 -1.81 -4.76 -5.76
C ILE A 192 -2.81 -4.98 -4.61
N HIS A 193 -2.41 -4.76 -3.37
CA HIS A 193 -3.28 -4.96 -2.21
C HIS A 193 -3.80 -3.63 -1.65
N TYR A 194 -2.93 -2.69 -1.33
CA TYR A 194 -3.26 -1.53 -0.51
C TYR A 194 -4.35 -0.64 -1.11
N SER A 195 -4.20 -0.20 -2.35
CA SER A 195 -5.24 0.62 -3.00
C SER A 195 -6.57 -0.12 -3.17
N TYR A 196 -6.54 -1.44 -3.29
CA TYR A 196 -7.73 -2.26 -3.57
C TYR A 196 -8.46 -2.75 -2.30
N LEU A 197 -8.02 -2.36 -1.13
CA LEU A 197 -8.81 -2.53 0.11
C LEU A 197 -10.10 -1.68 0.08
N GLY A 198 -10.09 -0.54 -0.59
CA GLY A 198 -11.23 0.37 -0.72
C GLY A 198 -11.79 0.49 -2.14
N LEU A 199 -11.11 -0.08 -3.13
CA LEU A 199 -11.54 -0.08 -4.53
C LEU A 199 -11.76 -1.51 -5.01
N ASP A 200 -12.96 -1.80 -5.52
CA ASP A 200 -13.24 -3.09 -6.14
C ASP A 200 -12.52 -3.21 -7.51
N PRO A 201 -11.45 -4.01 -7.61
CA PRO A 201 -10.65 -4.07 -8.84
C PRO A 201 -11.43 -4.63 -10.03
N HIS A 202 -12.52 -5.40 -9.82
CA HIS A 202 -13.38 -5.89 -10.89
C HIS A 202 -14.10 -4.77 -11.63
N LYS A 203 -14.32 -3.64 -10.95
CA LYS A 203 -15.02 -2.47 -11.51
C LYS A 203 -14.05 -1.40 -12.00
N PHE A 204 -12.76 -1.63 -11.87
CA PHE A 204 -11.75 -0.63 -12.19
C PHE A 204 -11.05 -0.97 -13.51
N THR A 205 -11.39 -0.20 -14.53
CA THR A 205 -10.82 -0.31 -15.89
C THR A 205 -10.54 1.08 -16.42
N ASP A 206 -9.39 1.28 -17.03
CA ASP A 206 -9.03 2.50 -17.73
C ASP A 206 -8.56 2.22 -19.17
N LYS A 207 -7.99 3.22 -19.84
CA LYS A 207 -7.48 3.06 -21.20
C LYS A 207 -6.30 2.09 -21.33
N TYR A 208 -5.68 1.70 -20.23
CA TYR A 208 -4.48 0.85 -20.23
C TYR A 208 -4.79 -0.62 -19.93
N THR A 209 -5.68 -0.88 -18.96
CA THR A 209 -5.95 -2.25 -18.52
C THR A 209 -7.26 -2.39 -17.73
N ASN A 210 -7.71 -3.65 -17.57
CA ASN A 210 -8.57 -4.07 -16.47
C ASN A 210 -7.67 -4.39 -15.27
N TYR A 211 -7.89 -3.73 -14.14
CA TYR A 211 -6.99 -3.83 -12.98
C TYR A 211 -7.12 -5.16 -12.24
N PHE A 212 -8.29 -5.80 -12.25
CA PHE A 212 -8.42 -7.14 -11.69
C PHE A 212 -7.54 -8.15 -12.44
N GLU A 213 -7.64 -8.15 -13.77
CA GLU A 213 -6.84 -9.05 -14.61
C GLU A 213 -5.34 -8.79 -14.49
N ASN A 214 -4.95 -7.52 -14.43
CA ASN A 214 -3.54 -7.13 -14.28
C ASN A 214 -2.98 -7.57 -12.94
N ASN A 215 -3.71 -7.32 -11.85
CA ASN A 215 -3.32 -7.70 -10.50
C ASN A 215 -3.25 -9.23 -10.34
N GLN A 216 -4.18 -9.96 -10.98
CA GLN A 216 -4.13 -11.42 -11.02
C GLN A 216 -2.85 -11.93 -11.69
N LYS A 217 -2.42 -11.29 -12.78
CA LYS A 217 -1.15 -11.63 -13.46
C LYS A 217 0.05 -11.34 -12.56
N MET A 218 0.06 -10.21 -11.86
CA MET A 218 1.14 -9.89 -10.92
C MET A 218 1.24 -10.91 -9.79
N ALA A 219 0.12 -11.33 -9.21
CA ALA A 219 0.11 -12.40 -8.21
C ALA A 219 0.64 -13.73 -8.76
N LYS A 220 0.26 -14.09 -10.00
CA LYS A 220 0.79 -15.28 -10.68
C LYS A 220 2.28 -15.18 -11.00
N ILE A 221 2.77 -14.02 -11.43
CA ILE A 221 4.19 -13.78 -11.67
C ILE A 221 4.98 -14.02 -10.38
N ASN A 222 4.51 -13.46 -9.26
CA ASN A 222 5.14 -13.63 -7.96
C ASN A 222 5.20 -15.11 -7.52
N GLN A 223 4.09 -15.84 -7.66
CA GLN A 223 4.06 -17.28 -7.36
C GLN A 223 5.00 -18.08 -8.26
N ARG A 224 4.96 -17.85 -9.58
CA ARG A 224 5.80 -18.60 -10.55
C ARG A 224 7.28 -18.34 -10.37
N TYR A 225 7.66 -17.11 -10.01
CA TYR A 225 9.03 -16.81 -9.60
C TYR A 225 9.48 -17.71 -8.44
N CYS A 226 8.65 -17.84 -7.41
CA CYS A 226 8.95 -18.71 -6.27
C CYS A 226 8.99 -20.21 -6.66
N ILE A 227 8.14 -20.65 -7.61
CA ILE A 227 8.18 -22.03 -8.13
C ILE A 227 9.49 -22.29 -8.88
N GLU A 228 9.92 -21.38 -9.75
CA GLU A 228 11.18 -21.51 -10.47
C GLU A 228 12.41 -21.42 -9.55
N ASN A 229 12.29 -20.65 -8.48
CA ASN A 229 13.26 -20.55 -7.39
C ASN A 229 14.71 -20.38 -7.88
N GLN A 230 14.94 -19.40 -8.73
CA GLN A 230 16.26 -19.12 -9.31
C GLN A 230 17.33 -18.83 -8.24
N GLY A 231 16.94 -18.31 -7.07
CA GLY A 231 17.83 -18.05 -5.93
C GLY A 231 18.18 -19.29 -5.10
N GLY A 232 17.52 -20.44 -5.33
CA GLY A 232 17.72 -21.67 -4.56
C GLY A 232 17.30 -21.56 -3.09
N TYR A 233 16.32 -20.73 -2.79
CA TYR A 233 15.83 -20.50 -1.43
C TYR A 233 15.04 -21.70 -0.88
N VAL A 234 15.35 -22.09 0.35
CA VAL A 234 14.66 -23.21 1.02
C VAL A 234 13.19 -22.87 1.22
N GLY A 235 12.31 -23.78 0.84
CA GLY A 235 10.87 -23.69 1.03
C GLY A 235 10.11 -23.02 -0.10
N TYR A 236 10.74 -22.25 -0.97
CA TYR A 236 10.07 -21.64 -2.13
C TYR A 236 9.42 -22.69 -3.04
N GLY A 237 8.20 -22.42 -3.49
CA GLY A 237 7.47 -23.35 -4.34
C GLY A 237 6.01 -22.97 -4.56
N GLU A 238 5.23 -23.95 -5.01
CA GLU A 238 3.82 -23.77 -5.38
C GLU A 238 2.95 -23.30 -4.19
N ASP A 239 3.29 -23.72 -2.98
CA ASP A 239 2.59 -23.45 -1.73
C ASP A 239 3.37 -22.57 -0.75
N CYS A 240 4.51 -22.02 -1.17
CA CYS A 240 5.30 -21.06 -0.41
C CYS A 240 5.79 -19.93 -1.31
N TRP A 241 5.03 -18.85 -1.34
CA TRP A 241 5.24 -17.67 -2.15
C TRP A 241 4.60 -16.45 -1.48
N GLY A 242 4.88 -15.25 -1.96
CA GLY A 242 4.31 -14.03 -1.41
C GLY A 242 5.36 -12.98 -1.09
N LEU A 243 6.19 -12.63 -2.11
CA LEU A 243 7.19 -11.58 -1.96
C LEU A 243 6.51 -10.23 -1.87
N THR A 244 6.71 -9.56 -0.76
CA THR A 244 6.17 -8.25 -0.45
C THR A 244 7.07 -7.53 0.55
N ALA A 245 6.68 -6.32 0.98
CA ALA A 245 7.39 -5.63 2.04
C ALA A 245 7.24 -6.37 3.37
N SER A 246 8.34 -6.55 4.06
CA SER A 246 8.38 -7.14 5.41
C SER A 246 9.70 -6.82 6.08
N ASP A 247 9.76 -7.09 7.38
CA ASP A 247 11.03 -7.08 8.07
C ASP A 247 11.89 -8.29 7.73
N PHE A 248 13.17 -8.08 7.74
CA PHE A 248 14.17 -9.12 7.64
C PHE A 248 15.11 -9.07 8.84
N ALA A 249 15.97 -10.08 9.03
CA ALA A 249 16.82 -10.21 10.21
C ALA A 249 17.66 -8.95 10.55
N TRP A 250 17.90 -8.08 9.59
CA TRP A 250 18.78 -6.91 9.73
C TRP A 250 18.12 -5.60 9.31
N ASN A 251 17.07 -5.62 8.52
CA ASN A 251 16.37 -4.42 8.04
C ASN A 251 15.01 -4.75 7.42
N TYR A 252 14.17 -3.72 7.26
CA TYR A 252 12.98 -3.77 6.43
C TYR A 252 13.35 -3.77 4.94
N GLN A 253 12.69 -4.60 4.14
CA GLN A 253 12.88 -4.64 2.69
C GLN A 253 11.60 -5.01 1.95
N ALA A 254 11.34 -4.32 0.84
CA ALA A 254 10.30 -4.71 -0.11
C ALA A 254 10.87 -5.79 -1.05
N GLN A 255 10.46 -7.05 -0.80
CA GLN A 255 10.85 -8.18 -1.65
C GLN A 255 10.03 -8.18 -2.93
N GLU A 256 10.70 -8.43 -4.06
CA GLU A 256 10.09 -8.48 -5.38
C GLU A 256 10.48 -9.77 -6.10
N PRO A 257 9.73 -10.23 -7.11
CA PRO A 257 10.06 -11.42 -7.88
C PRO A 257 11.23 -11.17 -8.86
N MET A 258 12.38 -10.75 -8.33
CA MET A 258 13.62 -10.43 -9.05
C MET A 258 14.83 -10.88 -8.22
N PRO A 259 15.84 -11.57 -8.82
CA PRO A 259 16.95 -12.15 -8.05
C PRO A 259 17.73 -11.16 -7.17
N HIS A 260 17.88 -9.90 -7.61
CA HIS A 260 18.61 -8.87 -6.85
C HIS A 260 17.74 -8.10 -5.85
N ARG A 261 16.44 -8.40 -5.80
CA ARG A 261 15.44 -7.81 -4.90
C ARG A 261 14.77 -8.85 -4.01
N ASP A 262 15.30 -10.05 -3.98
CA ASP A 262 14.85 -11.17 -3.17
C ASP A 262 16.02 -11.69 -2.33
N ASN A 263 15.78 -11.94 -1.07
CA ASN A 263 16.76 -12.46 -0.12
C ASN A 263 16.30 -13.76 0.57
N GLY A 264 15.25 -14.40 0.02
CA GLY A 264 14.67 -15.61 0.58
C GLY A 264 13.66 -15.39 1.71
N THR A 265 13.29 -14.14 2.00
CA THR A 265 12.30 -13.80 3.03
C THR A 265 10.90 -13.85 2.45
N MET A 266 10.04 -14.61 3.11
CA MET A 266 8.65 -14.82 2.74
C MET A 266 7.72 -14.19 3.75
N ALA A 267 6.74 -13.40 3.27
CA ALA A 267 5.71 -12.82 4.10
C ALA A 267 4.35 -13.49 3.83
N PRO A 268 3.73 -14.13 4.83
CA PRO A 268 2.42 -14.78 4.65
C PRO A 268 1.36 -13.84 4.05
N THR A 269 1.37 -12.57 4.42
CA THR A 269 0.44 -11.56 3.90
C THR A 269 0.48 -11.43 2.38
N GLY A 270 1.64 -11.62 1.73
CA GLY A 270 1.74 -11.53 0.28
C GLY A 270 0.83 -12.52 -0.44
N ALA A 271 0.93 -13.80 -0.08
CA ALA A 271 0.07 -14.84 -0.67
C ALA A 271 -1.38 -14.74 -0.19
N LEU A 272 -1.60 -14.42 1.10
CA LEU A 272 -2.95 -14.44 1.68
C LEU A 272 -3.79 -13.23 1.24
N ALA A 273 -3.22 -12.04 1.15
CA ALA A 273 -3.92 -10.89 0.61
C ALA A 273 -4.21 -11.02 -0.90
N SER A 274 -3.56 -11.98 -1.57
CA SER A 274 -3.82 -12.31 -2.98
C SER A 274 -5.02 -13.25 -3.21
N PHE A 275 -5.74 -13.67 -2.16
CA PHE A 275 -6.94 -14.51 -2.29
C PHE A 275 -7.96 -14.03 -3.34
N PRO A 276 -8.27 -12.73 -3.47
CA PRO A 276 -9.19 -12.25 -4.50
C PRO A 276 -8.71 -12.56 -5.93
N TYR A 277 -7.40 -12.65 -6.14
CA TYR A 277 -6.77 -12.84 -7.45
C TYR A 277 -6.41 -14.29 -7.74
N THR A 278 -5.98 -15.04 -6.74
CA THR A 278 -5.43 -16.40 -6.88
C THR A 278 -5.94 -17.33 -5.76
N PRO A 279 -7.27 -17.57 -5.65
CA PRO A 279 -7.86 -18.26 -4.50
C PRO A 279 -7.25 -19.65 -4.24
N ASP A 280 -7.03 -20.46 -5.27
CA ASP A 280 -6.50 -21.81 -5.13
C ASP A 280 -5.03 -21.80 -4.68
N ALA A 281 -4.20 -20.93 -5.28
CA ALA A 281 -2.80 -20.79 -4.91
C ALA A 281 -2.65 -20.22 -3.50
N SER A 282 -3.44 -19.22 -3.16
CA SER A 282 -3.47 -18.62 -1.81
C SER A 282 -3.95 -19.63 -0.75
N MET A 283 -4.92 -20.50 -1.09
CA MET A 283 -5.36 -21.56 -0.19
C MET A 283 -4.27 -22.62 0.04
N LYS A 284 -3.50 -22.98 -0.99
CA LYS A 284 -2.34 -23.87 -0.82
C LYS A 284 -1.32 -23.26 0.11
N ALA A 285 -0.97 -21.99 -0.09
CA ALA A 285 -0.05 -21.25 0.76
C ALA A 285 -0.55 -21.16 2.22
N LEU A 286 -1.84 -20.83 2.43
CA LEU A 286 -2.44 -20.82 3.77
C LEU A 286 -2.28 -22.16 4.49
N ARG A 287 -2.57 -23.26 3.79
CA ARG A 287 -2.44 -24.62 4.37
C ARG A 287 -1.00 -24.95 4.72
N ASN A 288 -0.05 -24.61 3.86
CA ASN A 288 1.38 -24.83 4.10
C ASN A 288 1.84 -24.00 5.31
N TYR A 289 1.57 -22.70 5.32
CA TYR A 289 1.96 -21.80 6.41
C TYR A 289 1.39 -22.22 7.76
N TYR A 290 0.12 -22.61 7.80
CA TYR A 290 -0.54 -23.02 9.04
C TYR A 290 -0.13 -24.42 9.50
N ARG A 291 -0.11 -25.42 8.60
CA ARG A 291 0.10 -26.82 8.96
C ARG A 291 1.57 -27.18 9.13
N ASN A 292 2.43 -26.70 8.24
CA ASN A 292 3.83 -27.10 8.20
C ASN A 292 4.72 -26.12 8.99
N HIS A 293 4.33 -24.85 9.08
CA HIS A 293 5.11 -23.79 9.69
C HIS A 293 4.39 -23.10 10.87
N GLY A 294 3.16 -23.46 11.18
CA GLY A 294 2.35 -22.81 12.21
C GLY A 294 2.96 -22.88 13.62
N SER A 295 3.76 -23.90 13.93
CA SER A 295 4.42 -23.99 15.22
C SER A 295 5.32 -22.80 15.57
N PHE A 296 5.86 -22.12 14.57
CA PHE A 296 6.67 -20.90 14.74
C PHE A 296 6.09 -19.67 14.03
N LEU A 297 5.17 -19.86 13.08
CA LEU A 297 4.64 -18.77 12.25
C LEU A 297 3.28 -18.27 12.72
N TRP A 298 2.52 -19.05 13.50
CA TRP A 298 1.21 -18.66 14.01
C TRP A 298 1.29 -18.20 15.46
N GLY A 299 0.85 -16.99 15.75
CA GLY A 299 0.84 -16.37 17.06
C GLY A 299 -0.57 -16.03 17.55
N GLU A 300 -0.65 -15.32 18.68
CA GLU A 300 -1.91 -14.86 19.29
C GLU A 300 -2.77 -14.04 18.33
N TYR A 301 -2.14 -13.24 17.47
CA TYR A 301 -2.82 -12.32 16.55
C TYR A 301 -2.86 -12.82 15.10
N GLY A 302 -2.49 -14.07 14.83
CA GLY A 302 -2.44 -14.66 13.50
C GLY A 302 -1.02 -14.96 13.04
N PHE A 303 -0.78 -14.90 11.72
CA PHE A 303 0.55 -15.12 11.19
C PHE A 303 1.50 -13.99 11.59
N ARG A 304 2.74 -14.37 11.88
CA ARG A 304 3.86 -13.43 12.04
C ARG A 304 4.18 -12.76 10.70
N ASP A 305 4.89 -11.65 10.76
CA ASP A 305 5.17 -10.81 9.60
C ASP A 305 5.88 -11.58 8.48
N ALA A 306 7.02 -12.18 8.79
CA ALA A 306 7.83 -12.87 7.79
C ALA A 306 8.64 -14.04 8.37
N PHE A 307 9.18 -14.86 7.47
CA PHE A 307 10.11 -15.95 7.79
C PHE A 307 11.10 -16.20 6.66
N ASN A 308 12.23 -16.82 6.97
CA ASN A 308 13.24 -17.23 5.99
C ASN A 308 13.80 -18.60 6.39
N LEU A 309 13.47 -19.62 5.61
CA LEU A 309 13.90 -20.99 5.89
C LEU A 309 15.36 -21.24 5.47
N THR A 310 15.90 -20.46 4.56
CA THR A 310 17.29 -20.60 4.09
C THR A 310 18.29 -20.24 5.20
N VAL A 311 17.99 -19.23 6.01
CA VAL A 311 18.82 -18.81 7.13
C VAL A 311 18.26 -19.27 8.48
N ASN A 312 17.22 -20.12 8.47
CA ASN A 312 16.54 -20.68 9.63
C ASN A 312 16.07 -19.63 10.65
N LEU A 313 15.48 -18.55 10.14
CA LEU A 313 14.93 -17.46 10.93
C LEU A 313 13.42 -17.38 10.75
N SER A 314 12.70 -17.24 11.86
CA SER A 314 11.36 -16.68 11.86
C SER A 314 11.41 -15.32 12.53
N LEU A 315 10.98 -14.31 11.82
CA LEU A 315 10.96 -12.95 12.33
C LEU A 315 9.64 -12.72 13.05
N ILE A 316 9.77 -12.53 14.35
CA ILE A 316 8.70 -11.95 15.14
C ILE A 316 8.89 -10.45 15.04
N HIS A 317 8.11 -9.75 14.24
CA HIS A 317 7.79 -8.39 14.61
C HIS A 317 6.58 -8.45 15.55
N ILE A 318 6.90 -8.37 16.80
CA ILE A 318 6.04 -7.63 17.70
C ILE A 318 6.53 -6.21 17.57
N SER A 319 5.85 -5.41 16.76
CA SER A 319 5.83 -3.99 17.03
C SER A 319 5.16 -3.86 18.38
N GLU A 320 5.93 -3.90 19.43
CA GLU A 320 5.41 -3.47 20.72
C GLU A 320 5.01 -2.01 20.61
N PRO A 321 3.79 -1.66 21.09
CA PRO A 321 3.29 -0.29 21.07
C PRO A 321 4.14 0.65 21.92
#